data_3e7454b4ec51f73d33a11d3d4b020599
#
_entry.id   3e7454b4ec51f73d33a11d3d4b020599
#
_cell.length_a   1.000
_cell.length_b   1.000
_cell.length_c   1.000
_cell.angle_alpha   90.00
_cell.angle_beta   90.00
_cell.angle_gamma   90.00
#
_symmetry.space_group_name_H-M   'P 1'
#
loop_
_entity.id
_entity.type
_entity.pdbx_description
1 polymer ?
#
loop_
_entity_poly.entity_id
_entity_poly.type
_entity_poly.pdbx_seq_one_letter_code
_entity_poly.pdbx_strand_id
1 'polypeptide(L)'
;IKIGVIAPLTGDVSQYDVAVKEGVEMKVAEINAAGGINGKKIELVISDSKGDSQEAVNIFKKMISQDKVNLIIGEVISSASLAIADLAQRAQIPMISASATNLDVTKGKDFVFRTTFTDPFQGIATAKYAKEKEFKSVAILTNTSSDYAVGLAEAFKTQASKDGLTIIEEKYTKDDKDFKSILTKIKGQNPEAIFVPDYY
;
A
#
# COMPACT_ATOMS: atom_id res chain seq x y z
N ILE A 1 -22.14 16.42 2.04
CA ILE A 1 -21.26 15.52 1.26
C ILE A 1 -20.75 14.47 2.22
N LYS A 2 -20.95 13.19 1.92
CA LYS A 2 -20.44 12.09 2.74
C LYS A 2 -19.16 11.52 2.13
N ILE A 3 -18.10 11.39 2.94
CA ILE A 3 -16.82 10.79 2.54
C ILE A 3 -16.56 9.58 3.43
N GLY A 4 -16.39 8.41 2.82
CA GLY A 4 -15.94 7.21 3.51
C GLY A 4 -14.43 7.23 3.71
N VAL A 5 -13.97 6.82 4.88
CA VAL A 5 -12.54 6.58 5.17
C VAL A 5 -12.40 5.14 5.59
N ILE A 6 -11.66 4.37 4.80
CA ILE A 6 -11.35 2.96 5.07
C ILE A 6 -9.86 2.86 5.34
N ALA A 7 -9.49 2.44 6.53
CA ALA A 7 -8.10 2.40 6.95
C ALA A 7 -7.90 1.38 8.07
N PRO A 8 -6.74 0.69 8.17
CA PRO A 8 -6.39 -0.14 9.31
C PRO A 8 -6.04 0.73 10.52
N LEU A 9 -7.06 1.08 11.33
CA LEU A 9 -6.90 1.91 12.52
C LEU A 9 -6.39 1.13 13.73
N THR A 10 -6.47 -0.19 13.67
CA THR A 10 -5.92 -1.13 14.66
C THR A 10 -5.09 -2.21 13.97
N GLY A 11 -4.25 -2.92 14.74
CA GLY A 11 -3.36 -3.96 14.24
C GLY A 11 -1.95 -3.45 13.90
N ASP A 12 -1.13 -4.32 13.29
CA ASP A 12 0.31 -4.16 13.14
C ASP A 12 0.71 -2.98 12.25
N VAL A 13 -0.15 -2.58 11.31
CA VAL A 13 0.11 -1.51 10.34
C VAL A 13 -0.63 -0.20 10.66
N SER A 14 -1.26 -0.11 11.83
CA SER A 14 -2.12 1.03 12.21
C SER A 14 -1.41 2.39 12.24
N GLN A 15 -0.10 2.42 12.42
CA GLN A 15 0.67 3.67 12.46
C GLN A 15 0.55 4.50 11.18
N TYR A 16 0.49 3.85 10.01
CA TYR A 16 0.29 4.56 8.73
C TYR A 16 -1.08 5.23 8.65
N ASP A 17 -2.07 4.66 9.28
CA ASP A 17 -3.46 4.97 9.04
C ASP A 17 -4.05 5.95 10.03
N VAL A 18 -3.52 5.96 11.24
CA VAL A 18 -3.82 7.03 12.20
C VAL A 18 -3.42 8.38 11.59
N ALA A 19 -2.24 8.48 10.96
CA ALA A 19 -1.79 9.70 10.30
C ALA A 19 -2.70 10.10 9.11
N VAL A 20 -3.13 9.14 8.29
CA VAL A 20 -4.08 9.41 7.18
C VAL A 20 -5.42 9.88 7.71
N LYS A 21 -5.97 9.20 8.71
CA LYS A 21 -7.24 9.59 9.36
C LYS A 21 -7.15 11.00 9.93
N GLU A 22 -6.12 11.29 10.71
CA GLU A 22 -5.93 12.61 11.33
C GLU A 22 -5.78 13.72 10.28
N GLY A 23 -5.01 13.46 9.20
CA GLY A 23 -4.89 14.40 8.08
C GLY A 23 -6.21 14.68 7.39
N VAL A 24 -7.04 13.65 7.16
CA VAL A 24 -8.38 13.81 6.59
C VAL A 24 -9.30 14.58 7.53
N GLU A 25 -9.32 14.24 8.81
CA GLU A 25 -10.14 14.93 9.81
C GLU A 25 -9.76 16.41 9.93
N MET A 26 -8.47 16.71 9.99
CA MET A 26 -7.95 18.07 10.01
C MET A 26 -8.41 18.87 8.79
N LYS A 27 -8.22 18.31 7.58
CA LYS A 27 -8.61 19.01 6.34
C LYS A 27 -10.11 19.20 6.20
N VAL A 28 -10.89 18.21 6.60
CA VAL A 28 -12.36 18.31 6.63
C VAL A 28 -12.83 19.37 7.63
N ALA A 29 -12.19 19.47 8.81
CA ALA A 29 -12.50 20.51 9.78
C ALA A 29 -12.25 21.91 9.22
N GLU A 30 -11.11 22.13 8.53
CA GLU A 30 -10.81 23.40 7.86
C GLU A 30 -11.86 23.75 6.79
N ILE A 31 -12.18 22.82 5.90
CA ILE A 31 -13.17 23.03 4.84
C ILE A 31 -14.54 23.34 5.45
N ASN A 32 -14.92 22.62 6.49
CA ASN A 32 -16.19 22.83 7.16
C ASN A 32 -16.24 24.15 7.90
N ALA A 33 -15.13 24.61 8.53
CA ALA A 33 -15.04 25.91 9.16
C ALA A 33 -15.22 27.05 8.13
N ALA A 34 -14.63 26.89 6.92
CA ALA A 34 -14.75 27.83 5.81
C ALA A 34 -16.16 27.82 5.12
N GLY A 35 -17.12 27.08 5.61
CA GLY A 35 -18.49 27.03 5.07
C GLY A 35 -18.82 25.76 4.26
N GLY A 36 -17.87 24.84 4.09
CA GLY A 36 -18.04 23.61 3.32
C GLY A 36 -17.81 23.81 1.82
N ILE A 37 -18.21 22.84 1.03
CA ILE A 37 -18.11 22.88 -0.43
C ILE A 37 -19.46 23.34 -1.01
N ASN A 38 -19.51 24.49 -1.64
CA ASN A 38 -20.76 25.09 -2.13
C ASN A 38 -21.85 25.16 -1.04
N GLY A 39 -21.47 25.56 0.18
CA GLY A 39 -22.36 25.64 1.35
C GLY A 39 -22.72 24.31 1.99
N LYS A 40 -22.23 23.17 1.50
CA LYS A 40 -22.50 21.85 2.05
C LYS A 40 -21.34 21.39 2.91
N LYS A 41 -21.60 21.04 4.17
CA LYS A 41 -20.62 20.46 5.07
C LYS A 41 -20.25 19.03 4.64
N ILE A 42 -19.02 18.63 4.94
CA ILE A 42 -18.52 17.28 4.76
C ILE A 42 -18.79 16.49 6.05
N GLU A 43 -19.34 15.30 5.91
CA GLU A 43 -19.52 14.29 6.94
C GLU A 43 -18.58 13.12 6.65
N LEU A 44 -17.78 12.69 7.63
CA LEU A 44 -16.89 11.54 7.52
C LEU A 44 -17.58 10.28 8.07
N VAL A 45 -17.46 9.19 7.33
CA VAL A 45 -17.83 7.83 7.76
C VAL A 45 -16.53 7.03 7.81
N ILE A 46 -16.00 6.82 9.01
CA ILE A 46 -14.69 6.20 9.23
C ILE A 46 -14.89 4.76 9.69
N SER A 47 -14.17 3.81 9.10
CA SER A 47 -14.22 2.40 9.47
C SER A 47 -12.83 1.77 9.45
N ASP A 48 -12.59 0.89 10.42
CA ASP A 48 -11.35 0.16 10.62
C ASP A 48 -11.37 -1.15 9.83
N SER A 49 -10.49 -1.28 8.86
CA SER A 49 -10.29 -2.51 8.07
C SER A 49 -9.34 -3.52 8.72
N LYS A 50 -8.59 -3.10 9.73
CA LYS A 50 -7.54 -3.89 10.39
C LYS A 50 -6.44 -4.39 9.44
N GLY A 51 -6.33 -3.79 8.24
CA GLY A 51 -5.45 -4.27 7.17
C GLY A 51 -5.92 -5.56 6.49
N ASP A 52 -7.14 -6.01 6.77
CA ASP A 52 -7.73 -7.21 6.18
C ASP A 52 -8.50 -6.87 4.90
N SER A 53 -8.15 -7.54 3.81
CA SER A 53 -8.73 -7.28 2.48
C SER A 53 -10.23 -7.63 2.43
N GLN A 54 -10.66 -8.68 3.13
CA GLN A 54 -12.08 -9.07 3.15
C GLN A 54 -12.92 -8.09 3.97
N GLU A 55 -12.36 -7.61 5.09
CA GLU A 55 -13.01 -6.59 5.91
C GLU A 55 -13.13 -5.26 5.13
N ALA A 56 -12.07 -4.85 4.42
CA ALA A 56 -12.13 -3.67 3.54
C ALA A 56 -13.24 -3.78 2.49
N VAL A 57 -13.43 -4.96 1.89
CA VAL A 57 -14.53 -5.24 0.95
C VAL A 57 -15.89 -5.11 1.62
N ASN A 58 -16.07 -5.65 2.82
CA ASN A 58 -17.32 -5.59 3.58
C ASN A 58 -17.68 -4.15 3.93
N ILE A 59 -16.69 -3.39 4.43
CA ILE A 59 -16.83 -1.97 4.75
C ILE A 59 -17.18 -1.17 3.50
N PHE A 60 -16.46 -1.36 2.39
CA PHE A 60 -16.74 -0.68 1.12
C PHE A 60 -18.19 -0.88 0.69
N LYS A 61 -18.66 -2.14 0.67
CA LYS A 61 -20.04 -2.46 0.29
C LYS A 61 -21.07 -1.79 1.21
N LYS A 62 -20.83 -1.78 2.52
CA LYS A 62 -21.68 -1.10 3.50
C LYS A 62 -21.72 0.41 3.24
N MET A 63 -20.57 1.04 3.07
CA MET A 63 -20.48 2.49 2.84
C MET A 63 -21.24 2.93 1.59
N ILE A 64 -21.20 2.13 0.51
CA ILE A 64 -21.92 2.44 -0.72
C ILE A 64 -23.42 2.15 -0.59
N SER A 65 -23.80 0.98 -0.04
CA SER A 65 -25.18 0.53 -0.04
C SER A 65 -26.04 1.13 1.08
N GLN A 66 -25.46 1.34 2.26
CA GLN A 66 -26.16 1.81 3.46
C GLN A 66 -25.83 3.27 3.79
N ASP A 67 -24.54 3.59 3.92
CA ASP A 67 -24.11 4.92 4.35
C ASP A 67 -24.21 5.97 3.23
N LYS A 68 -24.26 5.52 1.96
CA LYS A 68 -24.42 6.37 0.75
C LYS A 68 -23.32 7.42 0.64
N VAL A 69 -22.07 7.02 0.81
CA VAL A 69 -20.92 7.91 0.65
C VAL A 69 -20.73 8.32 -0.82
N ASN A 70 -20.20 9.51 -1.04
CA ASN A 70 -19.97 10.06 -2.38
C ASN A 70 -18.57 9.69 -2.95
N LEU A 71 -17.61 9.45 -2.07
CA LEU A 71 -16.26 9.03 -2.41
C LEU A 71 -15.62 8.29 -1.23
N ILE A 72 -14.54 7.56 -1.52
CA ILE A 72 -13.75 6.83 -0.53
C ILE A 72 -12.33 7.41 -0.49
N ILE A 73 -11.83 7.70 0.72
CA ILE A 73 -10.41 7.89 1.01
C ILE A 73 -9.92 6.61 1.69
N GLY A 74 -8.89 6.00 1.13
CA GLY A 74 -8.39 4.68 1.53
C GLY A 74 -8.49 3.71 0.36
N GLU A 75 -8.16 2.50 0.49
CA GLU A 75 -7.43 1.88 1.58
C GLU A 75 -5.94 2.26 1.51
N VAL A 76 -5.19 2.02 2.55
CA VAL A 76 -3.78 2.43 2.66
C VAL A 76 -2.84 1.29 2.28
N ILE A 77 -3.19 0.05 2.66
CA ILE A 77 -2.41 -1.15 2.36
C ILE A 77 -2.70 -1.62 0.93
N SER A 78 -1.66 -1.96 0.16
CA SER A 78 -1.81 -2.32 -1.26
C SER A 78 -2.77 -3.48 -1.49
N SER A 79 -2.68 -4.58 -0.71
CA SER A 79 -3.56 -5.74 -0.87
C SER A 79 -5.03 -5.42 -0.62
N ALA A 80 -5.33 -4.66 0.43
CA ALA A 80 -6.69 -4.23 0.73
C ALA A 80 -7.19 -3.17 -0.28
N SER A 81 -6.30 -2.27 -0.75
CA SER A 81 -6.62 -1.32 -1.83
C SER A 81 -6.99 -2.04 -3.11
N LEU A 82 -6.24 -3.06 -3.52
CA LEU A 82 -6.54 -3.90 -4.70
C LEU A 82 -7.91 -4.57 -4.57
N ALA A 83 -8.23 -5.11 -3.39
CA ALA A 83 -9.50 -5.79 -3.15
C ALA A 83 -10.73 -4.89 -3.35
N ILE A 84 -10.63 -3.59 -3.08
CA ILE A 84 -11.73 -2.64 -3.24
C ILE A 84 -11.65 -1.78 -4.51
N ALA A 85 -10.48 -1.68 -5.16
CA ALA A 85 -10.28 -0.83 -6.33
C ALA A 85 -11.21 -1.20 -7.51
N ASP A 86 -11.36 -2.50 -7.79
CA ASP A 86 -12.26 -2.96 -8.85
C ASP A 86 -13.75 -2.76 -8.49
N LEU A 87 -14.06 -2.79 -7.20
CA LEU A 87 -15.42 -2.49 -6.74
C LEU A 87 -15.73 -1.00 -6.91
N ALA A 88 -14.78 -0.12 -6.55
CA ALA A 88 -14.90 1.32 -6.74
C ALA A 88 -15.04 1.69 -8.22
N GLN A 89 -14.22 1.10 -9.11
CA GLN A 89 -14.31 1.28 -10.55
C GLN A 89 -15.69 0.87 -11.08
N ARG A 90 -16.18 -0.33 -10.73
CA ARG A 90 -17.49 -0.82 -11.19
C ARG A 90 -18.66 -0.01 -10.65
N ALA A 91 -18.56 0.46 -9.42
CA ALA A 91 -19.58 1.28 -8.78
C ALA A 91 -19.52 2.76 -9.23
N GLN A 92 -18.49 3.15 -9.98
CA GLN A 92 -18.22 4.54 -10.38
C GLN A 92 -18.13 5.48 -9.16
N ILE A 93 -17.60 4.97 -8.06
CA ILE A 93 -17.36 5.73 -6.83
C ILE A 93 -15.88 6.13 -6.81
N PRO A 94 -15.55 7.42 -6.79
CA PRO A 94 -14.17 7.85 -6.66
C PRO A 94 -13.51 7.28 -5.42
N MET A 95 -12.34 6.70 -5.58
CA MET A 95 -11.50 6.16 -4.51
C MET A 95 -10.11 6.78 -4.62
N ILE A 96 -9.59 7.28 -3.51
CA ILE A 96 -8.24 7.84 -3.44
C ILE A 96 -7.47 7.10 -2.37
N SER A 97 -6.46 6.30 -2.77
CA SER A 97 -5.53 5.69 -1.82
C SER A 97 -4.43 6.69 -1.44
N ALA A 98 -4.21 6.84 -0.15
CA ALA A 98 -3.21 7.76 0.38
C ALA A 98 -1.78 7.21 0.22
N SER A 99 -1.57 5.89 0.34
CA SER A 99 -0.23 5.32 0.40
C SER A 99 -0.02 4.00 -0.35
N ALA A 100 -1.06 3.36 -0.88
CA ALA A 100 -0.88 2.11 -1.62
C ALA A 100 -0.04 2.32 -2.90
N THR A 101 1.15 1.74 -2.93
CA THR A 101 2.16 1.95 -3.97
C THR A 101 2.11 0.95 -5.11
N ASN A 102 1.42 -0.20 -4.92
CA ASN A 102 1.29 -1.22 -5.96
C ASN A 102 0.62 -0.63 -7.22
N LEU A 103 1.27 -0.84 -8.38
CA LEU A 103 0.86 -0.22 -9.64
C LEU A 103 -0.57 -0.58 -10.04
N ASP A 104 -0.99 -1.82 -9.80
CA ASP A 104 -2.28 -2.34 -10.25
C ASP A 104 -3.48 -1.77 -9.49
N VAL A 105 -3.25 -1.06 -8.37
CA VAL A 105 -4.31 -0.35 -7.65
C VAL A 105 -5.06 0.63 -8.56
N THR A 106 -4.33 1.39 -9.39
CA THR A 106 -4.94 2.41 -10.28
C THR A 106 -4.88 2.06 -11.77
N LYS A 107 -4.11 1.05 -12.16
CA LYS A 107 -3.92 0.69 -13.56
C LYS A 107 -5.23 0.32 -14.24
N GLY A 108 -5.57 1.01 -15.33
CA GLY A 108 -6.78 0.77 -16.10
C GLY A 108 -8.08 1.15 -15.39
N LYS A 109 -8.01 2.06 -14.39
CA LYS A 109 -9.17 2.50 -13.62
C LYS A 109 -9.32 4.03 -13.66
N ASP A 110 -10.50 4.49 -14.04
CA ASP A 110 -10.83 5.92 -14.16
C ASP A 110 -11.39 6.52 -12.86
N PHE A 111 -11.83 5.67 -11.94
CA PHE A 111 -12.40 6.07 -10.64
C PHE A 111 -11.47 5.81 -9.47
N VAL A 112 -10.25 5.30 -9.71
CA VAL A 112 -9.30 4.98 -8.63
C VAL A 112 -8.02 5.78 -8.80
N PHE A 113 -7.67 6.53 -7.78
CA PHE A 113 -6.54 7.46 -7.74
C PHE A 113 -5.59 7.14 -6.58
N ARG A 114 -4.38 7.70 -6.63
CA ARG A 114 -3.43 7.66 -5.51
C ARG A 114 -2.75 9.01 -5.33
N THR A 115 -2.26 9.29 -4.13
CA THR A 115 -1.47 10.49 -3.82
C THR A 115 0.00 10.20 -3.55
N THR A 116 0.42 8.94 -3.73
CA THR A 116 1.78 8.48 -3.46
C THR A 116 2.50 8.03 -4.74
N PHE A 117 3.81 7.77 -4.63
CA PHE A 117 4.63 7.14 -5.67
C PHE A 117 4.24 5.65 -5.86
N THR A 118 4.89 4.97 -6.79
CA THR A 118 4.61 3.57 -7.14
C THR A 118 5.80 2.66 -6.84
N ASP A 119 5.54 1.35 -6.67
CA ASP A 119 6.58 0.33 -6.49
C ASP A 119 7.67 0.37 -7.57
N PRO A 120 7.35 0.56 -8.88
CA PRO A 120 8.38 0.74 -9.90
C PRO A 120 9.32 1.91 -9.61
N PHE A 121 8.81 3.05 -9.16
CA PHE A 121 9.66 4.18 -8.79
C PHE A 121 10.59 3.84 -7.61
N GLN A 122 10.03 3.27 -6.55
CA GLN A 122 10.78 2.90 -5.34
C GLN A 122 11.81 1.80 -5.63
N GLY A 123 11.41 0.75 -6.36
CA GLY A 123 12.29 -0.37 -6.71
C GLY A 123 13.46 0.08 -7.58
N ILE A 124 13.22 0.95 -8.58
CA ILE A 124 14.26 1.53 -9.42
C ILE A 124 15.23 2.38 -8.59
N ALA A 125 14.71 3.24 -7.71
CA ALA A 125 15.53 4.11 -6.87
C ALA A 125 16.42 3.27 -5.93
N THR A 126 15.87 2.23 -5.31
CA THR A 126 16.63 1.34 -4.40
C THR A 126 17.68 0.53 -5.15
N ALA A 127 17.38 0.03 -6.36
CA ALA A 127 18.35 -0.69 -7.18
C ALA A 127 19.50 0.21 -7.63
N LYS A 128 19.20 1.44 -8.03
CA LYS A 128 20.23 2.44 -8.36
C LYS A 128 21.11 2.77 -7.15
N TYR A 129 20.52 2.89 -5.97
CA TYR A 129 21.27 3.10 -4.74
C TYR A 129 22.22 1.92 -4.46
N ALA A 130 21.77 0.67 -4.63
CA ALA A 130 22.63 -0.50 -4.50
C ALA A 130 23.81 -0.44 -5.48
N LYS A 131 23.57 -0.02 -6.73
CA LYS A 131 24.62 0.18 -7.75
C LYS A 131 25.58 1.30 -7.36
N GLU A 132 25.11 2.43 -6.88
CA GLU A 132 25.93 3.56 -6.40
C GLU A 132 26.82 3.16 -5.22
N LYS A 133 26.36 2.22 -4.39
CA LYS A 133 27.14 1.60 -3.32
C LYS A 133 28.11 0.52 -3.82
N GLU A 134 28.17 0.31 -5.13
CA GLU A 134 29.02 -0.66 -5.81
C GLU A 134 28.77 -2.12 -5.41
N PHE A 135 27.60 -2.44 -4.82
CA PHE A 135 27.21 -3.81 -4.52
C PHE A 135 27.18 -4.66 -5.79
N LYS A 136 27.72 -5.87 -5.72
CA LYS A 136 27.70 -6.87 -6.80
C LYS A 136 26.59 -7.89 -6.63
N SER A 137 26.16 -8.13 -5.37
CA SER A 137 25.13 -9.10 -5.06
C SER A 137 24.21 -8.59 -3.93
N VAL A 138 22.91 -8.80 -4.12
CA VAL A 138 21.88 -8.43 -3.15
C VAL A 138 20.93 -9.60 -2.98
N ALA A 139 20.67 -9.99 -1.72
CA ALA A 139 19.58 -10.91 -1.42
C ALA A 139 18.27 -10.13 -1.28
N ILE A 140 17.19 -10.65 -1.86
CA ILE A 140 15.83 -10.15 -1.65
C ILE A 140 15.08 -11.15 -0.78
N LEU A 141 14.52 -10.70 0.32
CA LEU A 141 13.68 -11.50 1.20
C LEU A 141 12.23 -11.00 1.11
N THR A 142 11.40 -11.71 0.34
CA THR A 142 10.07 -11.24 -0.05
C THR A 142 8.95 -11.92 0.75
N ASN A 143 8.09 -11.12 1.36
CA ASN A 143 6.82 -11.58 1.93
C ASN A 143 5.81 -11.84 0.81
N THR A 144 5.51 -13.12 0.55
CA THR A 144 4.56 -13.51 -0.52
C THR A 144 3.09 -13.30 -0.16
N SER A 145 2.80 -12.96 1.08
CA SER A 145 1.44 -12.62 1.54
C SER A 145 1.10 -11.14 1.36
N SER A 146 2.02 -10.33 0.83
CA SER A 146 1.87 -8.89 0.67
C SER A 146 2.05 -8.48 -0.80
N ASP A 147 0.99 -7.95 -1.44
CA ASP A 147 1.08 -7.43 -2.82
C ASP A 147 2.04 -6.25 -2.94
N TYR A 148 2.23 -5.46 -1.87
CA TYR A 148 3.26 -4.44 -1.79
C TYR A 148 4.66 -5.06 -1.88
N ALA A 149 4.96 -6.02 -1.01
CA ALA A 149 6.26 -6.67 -0.96
C ALA A 149 6.63 -7.34 -2.29
N VAL A 150 5.66 -8.04 -2.90
CA VAL A 150 5.83 -8.70 -4.20
C VAL A 150 6.08 -7.66 -5.31
N GLY A 151 5.24 -6.63 -5.40
CA GLY A 151 5.36 -5.59 -6.43
C GLY A 151 6.70 -4.83 -6.34
N LEU A 152 7.10 -4.48 -5.13
CA LEU A 152 8.36 -3.77 -4.89
C LEU A 152 9.59 -4.66 -5.16
N ALA A 153 9.56 -5.95 -4.73
CA ALA A 153 10.64 -6.90 -5.01
C ALA A 153 10.86 -7.08 -6.53
N GLU A 154 9.78 -7.26 -7.31
CA GLU A 154 9.88 -7.41 -8.76
C GLU A 154 10.40 -6.13 -9.46
N ALA A 155 9.99 -4.96 -9.00
CA ALA A 155 10.50 -3.70 -9.52
C ALA A 155 12.00 -3.51 -9.25
N PHE A 156 12.44 -3.79 -8.02
CA PHE A 156 13.85 -3.79 -7.65
C PHE A 156 14.64 -4.79 -8.49
N LYS A 157 14.23 -6.05 -8.53
CA LYS A 157 14.87 -7.13 -9.27
C LYS A 157 15.04 -6.79 -10.75
N THR A 158 13.98 -6.25 -11.36
CA THR A 158 13.99 -5.86 -12.77
C THR A 158 15.08 -4.84 -13.06
N GLN A 159 15.21 -3.81 -12.22
CA GLN A 159 16.22 -2.77 -12.40
C GLN A 159 17.62 -3.28 -12.02
N ALA A 160 17.76 -3.96 -10.90
CA ALA A 160 19.02 -4.50 -10.40
C ALA A 160 19.67 -5.45 -11.42
N SER A 161 18.88 -6.32 -12.06
CA SER A 161 19.34 -7.21 -13.12
C SER A 161 19.85 -6.43 -14.33
N LYS A 162 19.17 -5.35 -14.74
CA LYS A 162 19.64 -4.46 -15.83
C LYS A 162 20.97 -3.77 -15.48
N ASP A 163 21.14 -3.45 -14.20
CA ASP A 163 22.35 -2.81 -13.69
C ASP A 163 23.51 -3.78 -13.41
N GLY A 164 23.28 -5.09 -13.67
CA GLY A 164 24.31 -6.15 -13.56
C GLY A 164 24.51 -6.68 -12.14
N LEU A 165 23.58 -6.44 -11.20
CA LEU A 165 23.64 -7.01 -9.87
C LEU A 165 23.21 -8.48 -9.89
N THR A 166 23.90 -9.31 -9.12
CA THR A 166 23.46 -10.69 -8.86
C THR A 166 22.38 -10.68 -7.80
N ILE A 167 21.24 -11.30 -8.11
CA ILE A 167 20.09 -11.35 -7.20
C ILE A 167 19.95 -12.75 -6.63
N ILE A 168 19.83 -12.82 -5.31
CA ILE A 168 19.53 -14.01 -4.53
C ILE A 168 18.11 -13.85 -3.98
N GLU A 169 17.19 -14.75 -4.34
CA GLU A 169 15.79 -14.64 -3.93
C GLU A 169 15.45 -15.67 -2.86
N GLU A 170 14.94 -15.20 -1.72
CA GLU A 170 14.29 -16.01 -0.70
C GLU A 170 12.89 -15.44 -0.40
N LYS A 171 11.99 -16.31 0.03
CA LYS A 171 10.58 -15.97 0.23
C LYS A 171 10.10 -16.45 1.58
N TYR A 172 9.15 -15.72 2.15
CA TYR A 172 8.44 -16.08 3.35
C TYR A 172 6.96 -15.66 3.26
N THR A 173 6.18 -16.06 4.23
CA THR A 173 4.78 -15.69 4.38
C THR A 173 4.58 -14.95 5.70
N LYS A 174 3.46 -14.26 5.87
CA LYS A 174 3.10 -13.58 7.13
C LYS A 174 3.08 -14.51 8.37
N ASP A 175 2.94 -15.81 8.15
CA ASP A 175 2.85 -16.80 9.23
C ASP A 175 4.23 -17.30 9.69
N ASP A 176 5.28 -17.04 8.90
CA ASP A 176 6.65 -17.42 9.25
C ASP A 176 7.16 -16.56 10.41
N LYS A 177 7.66 -17.22 11.45
CA LYS A 177 8.21 -16.59 12.67
C LYS A 177 9.66 -16.94 12.93
N ASP A 178 10.20 -17.99 12.30
CA ASP A 178 11.60 -18.40 12.40
C ASP A 178 12.30 -18.27 11.05
N PHE A 179 13.17 -17.31 10.95
CA PHE A 179 13.93 -16.98 9.75
C PHE A 179 15.32 -17.63 9.70
N LYS A 180 15.72 -18.48 10.70
CA LYS A 180 17.07 -19.06 10.77
C LYS A 180 17.46 -19.83 9.52
N SER A 181 16.56 -20.66 8.99
CA SER A 181 16.82 -21.45 7.77
C SER A 181 17.06 -20.54 6.57
N ILE A 182 16.18 -19.55 6.37
CA ILE A 182 16.26 -18.60 5.26
C ILE A 182 17.54 -17.76 5.36
N LEU A 183 17.82 -17.22 6.56
CA LEU A 183 19.02 -16.42 6.80
C LEU A 183 20.31 -17.25 6.66
N THR A 184 20.28 -18.53 7.02
CA THR A 184 21.42 -19.43 6.80
C THR A 184 21.69 -19.64 5.31
N LYS A 185 20.66 -19.82 4.49
CA LYS A 185 20.79 -19.92 3.03
C LYS A 185 21.34 -18.63 2.44
N ILE A 186 20.78 -17.47 2.82
CA ILE A 186 21.25 -16.16 2.37
C ILE A 186 22.74 -15.98 2.73
N LYS A 187 23.10 -16.25 3.98
CA LYS A 187 24.49 -16.16 4.46
C LYS A 187 25.42 -17.08 3.67
N GLY A 188 24.99 -18.31 3.34
CA GLY A 188 25.78 -19.26 2.54
C GLY A 188 26.10 -18.78 1.13
N GLN A 189 25.32 -17.86 0.57
CA GLN A 189 25.53 -17.25 -0.74
C GLN A 189 26.32 -15.92 -0.66
N ASN A 190 26.59 -15.46 0.55
CA ASN A 190 27.44 -14.30 0.86
C ASN A 190 27.07 -13.02 0.10
N PRO A 191 25.78 -12.57 0.10
CA PRO A 191 25.42 -11.30 -0.51
C PRO A 191 26.06 -10.11 0.23
N GLU A 192 26.28 -9.02 -0.47
CA GLU A 192 26.81 -7.78 0.12
C GLU A 192 25.73 -6.94 0.80
N ALA A 193 24.47 -7.16 0.44
CA ALA A 193 23.32 -6.52 1.07
C ALA A 193 22.09 -7.42 1.06
N ILE A 194 21.12 -7.12 1.95
CA ILE A 194 19.80 -7.75 1.97
C ILE A 194 18.77 -6.65 1.80
N PHE A 195 17.88 -6.81 0.82
CA PHE A 195 16.72 -5.96 0.62
C PHE A 195 15.46 -6.69 1.11
N VAL A 196 14.75 -6.07 2.03
CA VAL A 196 13.50 -6.61 2.61
C VAL A 196 12.37 -5.64 2.26
N PRO A 197 11.66 -5.86 1.14
CA PRO A 197 10.54 -5.03 0.75
C PRO A 197 9.29 -5.42 1.54
N ASP A 198 9.14 -4.90 2.74
CA ASP A 198 7.97 -5.21 3.59
C ASP A 198 7.61 -4.01 4.49
N TYR A 199 6.49 -4.15 5.17
CA TYR A 199 6.11 -3.29 6.29
C TYR A 199 6.95 -3.64 7.53
N TYR A 200 6.95 -2.80 8.55
CA TYR A 200 7.63 -3.05 9.84
C TYR A 200 6.69 -3.63 10.90
#